data_26839e215af86e4c18eb35b384e79698
#
_entry.id   26839e215af86e4c18eb35b384e79698
#
_cell.length_a   1.000
_cell.length_b   1.000
_cell.length_c   1.000
_cell.angle_alpha   90.00
_cell.angle_beta   90.00
_cell.angle_gamma   90.00
#
_symmetry.space_group_name_H-M   'P 1'
#
loop_
_entity.id
_entity.type
_entity.pdbx_description
1 polymer ?
#
loop_
_entity_poly.entity_id
_entity_poly.type
_entity_poly.pdbx_seq_one_letter_code
_entity_poly.pdbx_strand_id
1 'polypeptide(L)'
;MTRKCLVCGRMLGEGESGEYHPNCARALFRSETAPSFAYSMEELNRMAERIIRSKVSVTGVQPKLSLHLEREVGGPDRLTLVGLEGDYILKLPTRSYAELPESEHFAMMLARECGIETADFGLVRLEGGALAYLTRRMDREDGVKHMLDCCQLTNRQTERKYSGSYEQIAKVLRACSSYAGEDTERHMALLLFCFIIGNSDMHLKNFSLIREHDGEWRLSRAYDLVPVKTVMPADPDDLALTVNGKNRNLTAGDFAKACESMRLTPVQFKRTVKRVTTNVATHLDEAFDRSFLSDGFKSRCRDLVRERLDLFRAPIKQAFMV
;
A
#
# COMPACT_ATOMS: atom_id res chain seq x y z
N MET A 1 1.61 19.67 -23.88
CA MET A 1 2.26 18.98 -22.73
C MET A 1 1.70 17.58 -22.66
N THR A 2 2.55 16.59 -22.72
CA THR A 2 2.16 15.18 -22.58
C THR A 2 1.75 14.91 -21.13
N ARG A 3 0.52 14.41 -20.93
CA ARG A 3 -0.05 14.15 -19.60
C ARG A 3 -0.01 12.66 -19.30
N LYS A 4 0.32 12.31 -18.05
CA LYS A 4 0.27 10.93 -17.56
C LYS A 4 -1.07 10.66 -16.86
N CYS A 5 -1.60 9.46 -17.02
CA CYS A 5 -2.78 8.98 -16.29
C CYS A 5 -2.51 8.89 -14.79
N LEU A 6 -3.35 9.49 -13.96
CA LEU A 6 -3.19 9.54 -12.49
C LEU A 6 -3.43 8.18 -11.77
N VAL A 7 -3.82 7.12 -12.50
CA VAL A 7 -3.90 5.75 -11.97
C VAL A 7 -2.69 4.92 -12.37
N CYS A 8 -2.43 4.78 -13.68
CA CYS A 8 -1.40 3.86 -14.18
C CYS A 8 -0.07 4.52 -14.55
N GLY A 9 0.03 5.85 -14.52
CA GLY A 9 1.23 6.60 -14.86
C GLY A 9 1.65 6.56 -16.33
N ARG A 10 0.90 5.86 -17.20
CA ARG A 10 1.16 5.83 -18.65
C ARG A 10 0.67 7.11 -19.31
N MET A 11 1.25 7.43 -20.46
CA MET A 11 0.88 8.61 -21.24
C MET A 11 -0.57 8.51 -21.70
N LEU A 12 -1.30 9.60 -21.60
CA LEU A 12 -2.63 9.77 -22.17
C LEU A 12 -2.52 9.99 -23.68
N GLY A 13 -3.45 9.41 -24.44
CA GLY A 13 -3.51 9.52 -25.89
C GLY A 13 -3.91 10.92 -26.38
N GLU A 14 -3.63 11.20 -27.65
CA GLU A 14 -4.13 12.41 -28.33
C GLU A 14 -5.66 12.30 -28.39
N GLY A 15 -6.36 13.29 -27.81
CA GLY A 15 -7.84 13.29 -27.73
C GLY A 15 -8.43 12.86 -26.36
N GLU A 16 -7.63 12.28 -25.47
CA GLU A 16 -8.07 12.03 -24.09
C GLU A 16 -8.03 13.35 -23.29
N SER A 17 -9.19 13.94 -23.05
CA SER A 17 -9.33 15.25 -22.38
C SER A 17 -9.15 15.18 -20.86
N GLY A 18 -9.33 14.01 -20.25
CA GLY A 18 -9.27 13.79 -18.81
C GLY A 18 -7.86 13.58 -18.25
N GLU A 19 -7.78 13.25 -16.97
CA GLU A 19 -6.55 12.87 -16.26
C GLU A 19 -6.40 11.34 -16.10
N TYR A 20 -7.31 10.56 -16.66
CA TYR A 20 -7.37 9.11 -16.53
C TYR A 20 -7.71 8.46 -17.86
N HIS A 21 -7.14 7.29 -18.14
CA HIS A 21 -7.68 6.45 -19.20
C HIS A 21 -9.07 5.93 -18.80
N PRO A 22 -9.99 5.70 -19.75
CA PRO A 22 -11.34 5.18 -19.42
C PRO A 22 -11.34 3.90 -18.59
N ASN A 23 -10.45 2.95 -18.90
CA ASN A 23 -10.32 1.72 -18.12
C ASN A 23 -9.80 1.96 -16.70
N CYS A 24 -8.90 2.92 -16.52
CA CYS A 24 -8.38 3.30 -15.20
C CYS A 24 -9.45 4.00 -14.36
N ALA A 25 -10.24 4.89 -14.98
CA ALA A 25 -11.37 5.53 -14.35
C ALA A 25 -12.44 4.50 -13.95
N ARG A 26 -12.75 3.54 -14.84
CA ARG A 26 -13.68 2.45 -14.54
C ARG A 26 -13.22 1.59 -13.36
N ALA A 27 -11.94 1.25 -13.29
CA ALA A 27 -11.38 0.48 -12.18
C ALA A 27 -11.50 1.24 -10.86
N LEU A 28 -11.11 2.53 -10.83
CA LEU A 28 -11.08 3.32 -9.59
C LEU A 28 -12.47 3.84 -9.19
N PHE A 29 -13.25 4.39 -10.15
CA PHE A 29 -14.50 5.10 -9.87
C PHE A 29 -15.77 4.34 -10.29
N ARG A 30 -15.64 3.17 -10.92
CA ARG A 30 -16.77 2.41 -11.51
C ARG A 30 -17.52 3.22 -12.58
N SER A 31 -16.83 4.13 -13.23
CA SER A 31 -17.30 4.97 -14.33
C SER A 31 -16.17 5.19 -15.34
N GLU A 32 -16.48 5.32 -16.62
CA GLU A 32 -15.48 5.65 -17.66
C GLU A 32 -14.96 7.08 -17.54
N THR A 33 -15.74 7.94 -16.89
CA THR A 33 -15.38 9.32 -16.62
C THR A 33 -15.04 9.49 -15.15
N ALA A 34 -13.99 10.25 -14.87
CA ALA A 34 -13.63 10.57 -13.49
C ALA A 34 -14.66 11.53 -12.89
N PRO A 35 -15.01 11.35 -11.61
CA PRO A 35 -15.86 12.29 -10.90
C PRO A 35 -15.20 13.64 -10.74
N SER A 36 -15.98 14.70 -10.62
CA SER A 36 -15.48 16.03 -10.29
C SER A 36 -14.90 16.05 -8.88
N PHE A 37 -13.74 16.70 -8.73
CA PHE A 37 -13.06 16.88 -7.45
C PHE A 37 -12.45 18.28 -7.41
N ALA A 38 -13.20 19.26 -6.93
CA ALA A 38 -12.83 20.67 -6.92
C ALA A 38 -12.66 21.14 -5.47
N TYR A 39 -11.54 20.74 -4.86
CA TYR A 39 -11.16 21.19 -3.52
C TYR A 39 -9.74 21.76 -3.53
N SER A 40 -9.58 22.89 -2.88
CA SER A 40 -8.26 23.44 -2.61
C SER A 40 -7.59 22.73 -1.43
N MET A 41 -6.26 22.78 -1.38
CA MET A 41 -5.48 22.25 -0.25
C MET A 41 -5.89 22.91 1.09
N GLU A 42 -6.23 24.20 1.05
CA GLU A 42 -6.62 24.94 2.25
C GLU A 42 -7.96 24.46 2.81
N GLU A 43 -8.95 24.20 1.95
CA GLU A 43 -10.25 23.67 2.36
C GLU A 43 -10.10 22.28 2.96
N LEU A 44 -9.34 21.39 2.29
CA LEU A 44 -9.10 20.04 2.77
C LEU A 44 -8.36 20.03 4.11
N ASN A 45 -7.36 20.89 4.31
CA ASN A 45 -6.66 21.01 5.59
C ASN A 45 -7.58 21.51 6.70
N ARG A 46 -8.43 22.52 6.46
CA ARG A 46 -9.41 22.99 7.44
C ARG A 46 -10.38 21.89 7.86
N MET A 47 -10.81 21.03 6.90
CA MET A 47 -11.69 19.91 7.18
C MET A 47 -10.97 18.81 7.97
N ALA A 48 -9.73 18.48 7.59
CA ALA A 48 -8.90 17.53 8.32
C ALA A 48 -8.67 17.96 9.77
N GLU A 49 -8.38 19.22 10.02
CA GLU A 49 -8.23 19.77 11.38
C GLU A 49 -9.52 19.63 12.22
N ARG A 50 -10.70 19.86 11.63
CA ARG A 50 -11.98 19.65 12.34
C ARG A 50 -12.16 18.17 12.73
N ILE A 51 -11.82 17.24 11.85
CA ILE A 51 -11.90 15.79 12.13
C ILE A 51 -10.89 15.38 13.21
N ILE A 52 -9.68 15.93 13.19
CA ILE A 52 -8.64 15.64 14.18
C ILE A 52 -9.05 16.19 15.55
N ARG A 53 -9.59 17.40 15.63
CA ARG A 53 -10.07 17.99 16.89
C ARG A 53 -11.23 17.24 17.53
N SER A 54 -12.06 16.57 16.74
CA SER A 54 -13.15 15.72 17.23
C SER A 54 -12.69 14.33 17.71
N LYS A 55 -11.46 13.93 17.37
CA LYS A 55 -10.83 12.70 17.83
C LYS A 55 -9.55 13.07 18.56
N VAL A 56 -9.36 12.58 19.78
CA VAL A 56 -8.07 12.66 20.49
C VAL A 56 -7.06 11.89 19.65
N SER A 57 -6.38 12.55 18.71
CA SER A 57 -5.48 11.94 17.75
C SER A 57 -4.06 12.45 17.94
N VAL A 58 -3.13 11.52 17.88
CA VAL A 58 -1.67 11.70 18.00
C VAL A 58 -1.17 12.61 16.87
N THR A 59 -0.39 13.62 17.20
CA THR A 59 0.32 14.53 16.29
C THR A 59 1.31 13.76 15.41
N GLY A 60 1.35 14.07 14.11
CA GLY A 60 2.37 13.56 13.17
C GLY A 60 1.85 12.59 12.10
N VAL A 61 0.58 12.21 12.13
CA VAL A 61 -0.01 11.33 11.12
C VAL A 61 -0.49 12.15 9.92
N GLN A 62 -0.23 11.65 8.70
CA GLN A 62 -0.77 12.23 7.46
C GLN A 62 -2.30 12.37 7.57
N PRO A 63 -2.89 13.54 7.28
CA PRO A 63 -4.33 13.71 7.29
C PRO A 63 -5.01 12.78 6.29
N LYS A 64 -6.00 12.02 6.78
CA LYS A 64 -6.82 11.10 5.98
C LYS A 64 -8.26 11.60 6.01
N LEU A 65 -8.83 11.79 4.82
CA LEU A 65 -10.22 12.23 4.65
C LEU A 65 -11.04 11.11 4.01
N SER A 66 -12.27 10.98 4.43
CA SER A 66 -13.21 10.01 3.84
C SER A 66 -14.05 10.70 2.78
N LEU A 67 -14.17 10.09 1.60
CA LEU A 67 -14.95 10.61 0.48
C LEU A 67 -16.02 9.60 0.07
N HIS A 68 -17.17 10.14 -0.33
CA HIS A 68 -18.27 9.39 -0.95
C HIS A 68 -18.37 9.76 -2.43
N LEU A 69 -18.70 8.79 -3.27
CA LEU A 69 -18.98 9.02 -4.68
C LEU A 69 -20.48 9.28 -4.87
N GLU A 70 -20.84 10.55 -5.00
CA GLU A 70 -22.20 10.95 -5.37
C GLU A 70 -22.41 10.79 -6.87
N ARG A 71 -23.41 9.99 -7.22
CA ARG A 71 -23.83 9.81 -8.61
C ARG A 71 -24.96 10.77 -8.93
N GLU A 72 -24.75 11.62 -9.91
CA GLU A 72 -25.71 12.63 -10.32
C GLU A 72 -26.45 12.17 -11.59
N VAL A 73 -27.78 12.09 -11.51
CA VAL A 73 -28.60 11.71 -12.67
C VAL A 73 -28.58 12.83 -13.69
N GLY A 74 -27.87 12.62 -14.82
CA GLY A 74 -27.75 13.60 -15.90
C GLY A 74 -26.62 14.61 -15.75
N GLY A 75 -25.78 14.48 -14.71
CA GLY A 75 -24.59 15.29 -14.47
C GLY A 75 -23.32 14.44 -14.24
N PRO A 76 -22.15 15.06 -14.08
CA PRO A 76 -20.92 14.35 -13.73
C PRO A 76 -20.97 13.89 -12.27
N ASP A 77 -20.55 12.64 -12.02
CA ASP A 77 -20.34 12.14 -10.66
C ASP A 77 -19.40 13.07 -9.88
N ARG A 78 -19.55 13.14 -8.55
CA ARG A 78 -18.76 13.99 -7.67
C ARG A 78 -18.19 13.19 -6.50
N LEU A 79 -16.94 13.47 -6.15
CA LEU A 79 -16.36 13.03 -4.87
C LEU A 79 -16.63 14.09 -3.80
N THR A 80 -17.39 13.70 -2.77
CA THR A 80 -17.77 14.60 -1.67
C THR A 80 -17.16 14.13 -0.35
N LEU A 81 -16.80 15.09 0.50
CA LEU A 81 -16.27 14.81 1.82
C LEU A 81 -17.38 14.36 2.76
N VAL A 82 -17.12 13.24 3.43
CA VAL A 82 -18.03 12.68 4.44
C VAL A 82 -17.26 12.37 5.74
N GLY A 83 -18.00 12.11 6.83
CA GLY A 83 -17.38 11.87 8.13
C GLY A 83 -16.48 10.62 8.17
N LEU A 84 -17.09 9.42 8.31
CA LEU A 84 -16.36 8.16 8.52
C LEU A 84 -16.69 7.06 7.51
N GLU A 85 -17.79 7.15 6.83
CA GLU A 85 -18.38 6.05 6.04
C GLU A 85 -18.28 6.24 4.52
N GLY A 86 -17.27 6.92 4.04
CA GLY A 86 -17.06 7.10 2.60
C GLY A 86 -16.52 5.83 1.92
N ASP A 87 -16.62 5.84 0.61
CA ASP A 87 -16.15 4.76 -0.27
C ASP A 87 -14.65 4.84 -0.53
N TYR A 88 -14.06 6.01 -0.30
CA TYR A 88 -12.66 6.30 -0.57
C TYR A 88 -11.96 6.92 0.64
N ILE A 89 -10.65 6.73 0.69
CA ILE A 89 -9.74 7.41 1.60
C ILE A 89 -8.83 8.31 0.76
N LEU A 90 -8.83 9.60 1.06
CA LEU A 90 -7.93 10.60 0.49
C LEU A 90 -6.82 10.90 1.48
N LYS A 91 -5.57 10.82 1.02
CA LYS A 91 -4.38 11.17 1.80
C LYS A 91 -3.74 12.41 1.17
N LEU A 92 -3.65 13.47 1.97
CA LEU A 92 -3.14 14.76 1.50
C LEU A 92 -1.61 14.80 1.47
N PRO A 93 -1.01 15.61 0.58
CA PRO A 93 0.41 15.93 0.69
C PRO A 93 0.69 16.65 2.02
N THR A 94 1.87 16.43 2.57
CA THR A 94 2.30 17.04 3.83
C THR A 94 3.55 17.89 3.63
N ARG A 95 3.74 18.90 4.47
CA ARG A 95 4.97 19.70 4.45
C ARG A 95 6.17 18.94 5.02
N SER A 96 5.91 17.98 5.92
CA SER A 96 6.96 17.22 6.61
C SER A 96 7.60 16.16 5.74
N TYR A 97 6.86 15.62 4.78
CA TYR A 97 7.29 14.51 3.91
C TYR A 97 6.95 14.84 2.47
N ALA A 98 7.97 15.28 1.73
CA ALA A 98 7.81 15.57 0.31
C ALA A 98 7.43 14.31 -0.49
N GLU A 99 6.59 14.50 -1.49
CA GLU A 99 6.20 13.47 -2.46
C GLU A 99 5.55 12.22 -1.82
N LEU A 100 4.92 12.35 -0.63
CA LEU A 100 4.34 11.20 0.08
C LEU A 100 3.19 10.55 -0.70
N PRO A 101 2.21 11.28 -1.27
CA PRO A 101 1.17 10.72 -2.13
C PRO A 101 1.73 10.03 -3.38
N GLU A 102 2.70 10.65 -4.04
CA GLU A 102 3.34 10.11 -5.23
C GLU A 102 4.16 8.86 -4.92
N SER A 103 4.77 8.81 -3.74
CA SER A 103 5.57 7.66 -3.29
C SER A 103 4.69 6.46 -2.92
N GLU A 104 3.53 6.68 -2.31
CA GLU A 104 2.54 5.63 -2.07
C GLU A 104 1.98 5.11 -3.40
N HIS A 105 1.62 6.02 -4.33
CA HIS A 105 1.17 5.65 -5.67
C HIS A 105 2.20 4.78 -6.40
N PHE A 106 3.47 5.17 -6.37
CA PHE A 106 4.57 4.40 -6.97
C PHE A 106 4.68 3.01 -6.36
N ALA A 107 4.70 2.90 -5.03
CA ALA A 107 4.86 1.62 -4.35
C ALA A 107 3.69 0.67 -4.62
N MET A 108 2.46 1.19 -4.61
CA MET A 108 1.25 0.43 -4.94
C MET A 108 1.24 -0.03 -6.41
N MET A 109 1.69 0.84 -7.33
CA MET A 109 1.81 0.50 -8.75
C MET A 109 2.86 -0.58 -8.97
N LEU A 110 4.05 -0.46 -8.38
CA LEU A 110 5.09 -1.48 -8.44
C LEU A 110 4.63 -2.80 -7.83
N ALA A 111 3.93 -2.78 -6.69
CA ALA A 111 3.37 -3.98 -6.07
C ALA A 111 2.43 -4.73 -7.03
N ARG A 112 1.54 -4.00 -7.70
CA ARG A 112 0.60 -4.56 -8.68
C ARG A 112 1.34 -5.20 -9.86
N GLU A 113 2.36 -4.53 -10.43
CA GLU A 113 3.20 -5.09 -11.49
C GLU A 113 3.99 -6.32 -11.02
N CYS A 114 4.33 -6.39 -9.72
CA CYS A 114 4.98 -7.56 -9.13
C CYS A 114 4.02 -8.73 -8.82
N GLY A 115 2.72 -8.60 -9.18
CA GLY A 115 1.72 -9.63 -8.93
C GLY A 115 1.24 -9.70 -7.47
N ILE A 116 1.35 -8.61 -6.74
CA ILE A 116 0.73 -8.43 -5.42
C ILE A 116 -0.63 -7.78 -5.64
N GLU A 117 -1.68 -8.43 -5.18
CA GLU A 117 -3.02 -7.86 -5.25
C GLU A 117 -3.11 -6.62 -4.37
N THR A 118 -3.54 -5.49 -4.95
CA THR A 118 -3.65 -4.20 -4.27
C THR A 118 -5.08 -3.70 -4.26
N ALA A 119 -5.45 -2.90 -3.25
CA ALA A 119 -6.65 -2.06 -3.31
C ALA A 119 -6.63 -1.22 -4.59
N ASP A 120 -7.79 -0.73 -5.05
CA ASP A 120 -7.84 0.21 -6.16
C ASP A 120 -7.37 1.58 -5.67
N PHE A 121 -6.46 2.18 -6.42
CA PHE A 121 -5.81 3.43 -6.04
C PHE A 121 -5.53 4.31 -7.25
N GLY A 122 -5.25 5.57 -6.99
CA GLY A 122 -4.80 6.55 -7.97
C GLY A 122 -4.39 7.83 -7.26
N LEU A 123 -4.05 8.81 -8.06
CA LEU A 123 -3.87 10.19 -7.61
C LEU A 123 -5.08 11.02 -8.04
N VAL A 124 -5.35 12.08 -7.32
CA VAL A 124 -6.27 13.15 -7.73
C VAL A 124 -5.54 14.48 -7.65
N ARG A 125 -5.85 15.37 -8.59
CA ARG A 125 -5.27 16.70 -8.62
C ARG A 125 -6.16 17.66 -7.85
N LEU A 126 -5.54 18.37 -6.90
CA LEU A 126 -6.18 19.43 -6.14
C LEU A 126 -6.19 20.74 -6.95
N GLU A 127 -7.05 21.67 -6.58
CA GLU A 127 -6.93 23.04 -7.05
C GLU A 127 -5.54 23.58 -6.69
N GLY A 128 -4.86 24.19 -7.69
CA GLY A 128 -3.45 24.59 -7.53
C GLY A 128 -2.42 23.55 -7.97
N GLY A 129 -2.85 22.35 -8.41
CA GLY A 129 -2.01 21.37 -9.11
C GLY A 129 -1.32 20.31 -8.24
N ALA A 130 -1.37 20.43 -6.91
CA ALA A 130 -0.82 19.41 -6.02
C ALA A 130 -1.55 18.08 -6.17
N LEU A 131 -0.84 16.97 -5.95
CA LEU A 131 -1.40 15.62 -6.03
C LEU A 131 -1.73 15.10 -4.62
N ALA A 132 -2.88 14.45 -4.50
CA ALA A 132 -3.27 13.70 -3.31
C ALA A 132 -3.49 12.22 -3.70
N TYR A 133 -3.16 11.30 -2.78
CA TYR A 133 -3.38 9.88 -3.01
C TYR A 133 -4.81 9.51 -2.65
N LEU A 134 -5.46 8.76 -3.54
CA LEU A 134 -6.82 8.26 -3.37
C LEU A 134 -6.82 6.74 -3.43
N THR A 135 -7.44 6.09 -2.45
CA THR A 135 -7.68 4.65 -2.48
C THR A 135 -9.15 4.34 -2.23
N ARG A 136 -9.65 3.35 -2.97
CA ARG A 136 -11.00 2.84 -2.77
C ARG A 136 -11.01 1.86 -1.59
N ARG A 137 -12.01 1.98 -0.75
CA ARG A 137 -12.17 1.09 0.41
C ARG A 137 -12.71 -0.26 -0.04
N MET A 138 -11.95 -1.31 0.25
CA MET A 138 -12.31 -2.70 -0.09
C MET A 138 -13.54 -3.19 0.68
N ASP A 139 -13.74 -2.67 1.89
CA ASP A 139 -14.89 -3.01 2.75
C ASP A 139 -16.18 -2.26 2.35
N ARG A 140 -16.14 -1.49 1.25
CA ARG A 140 -17.27 -0.78 0.66
C ARG A 140 -17.50 -1.15 -0.81
N GLU A 141 -16.75 -2.11 -1.33
CA GLU A 141 -16.94 -2.63 -2.68
C GLU A 141 -18.15 -3.57 -2.71
N ASP A 142 -19.10 -3.27 -3.61
CA ASP A 142 -20.30 -4.08 -3.82
C ASP A 142 -21.12 -4.32 -2.53
N GLY A 143 -21.16 -3.31 -1.65
CA GLY A 143 -21.80 -3.34 -0.35
C GLY A 143 -20.83 -3.30 0.82
N VAL A 144 -21.36 -3.32 2.04
CA VAL A 144 -20.57 -3.29 3.27
C VAL A 144 -20.06 -4.69 3.58
N LYS A 145 -18.74 -4.85 3.66
CA LYS A 145 -18.07 -6.10 4.06
C LYS A 145 -17.44 -5.95 5.45
N HIS A 146 -17.40 -7.04 6.19
CA HIS A 146 -16.61 -7.08 7.43
C HIS A 146 -15.14 -7.15 7.10
N MET A 147 -14.36 -6.23 7.68
CA MET A 147 -12.91 -6.19 7.56
C MET A 147 -12.29 -5.94 8.93
N LEU A 148 -11.36 -6.78 9.33
CA LEU A 148 -10.70 -6.72 10.65
C LEU A 148 -9.18 -6.68 10.45
N ASP A 149 -8.53 -5.66 11.01
CA ASP A 149 -7.07 -5.59 11.00
C ASP A 149 -6.43 -6.51 12.05
N CYS A 150 -5.14 -6.80 11.91
CA CYS A 150 -4.43 -7.70 12.81
C CYS A 150 -4.29 -7.15 14.24
N CYS A 151 -4.43 -5.84 14.49
CA CYS A 151 -4.57 -5.31 15.84
C CYS A 151 -5.87 -5.81 16.48
N GLN A 152 -6.99 -5.70 15.75
CA GLN A 152 -8.29 -6.17 16.19
C GLN A 152 -8.30 -7.69 16.39
N LEU A 153 -7.80 -8.45 15.41
CA LEU A 153 -7.72 -9.93 15.47
C LEU A 153 -6.82 -10.47 16.60
N THR A 154 -5.85 -9.65 17.05
CA THR A 154 -4.98 -9.99 18.19
C THR A 154 -5.37 -9.30 19.48
N ASN A 155 -6.55 -8.67 19.53
CA ASN A 155 -7.08 -7.92 20.68
C ASN A 155 -6.09 -6.87 21.20
N ARG A 156 -5.45 -6.13 20.29
CA ARG A 156 -4.52 -5.05 20.60
C ARG A 156 -5.16 -3.68 20.29
N GLN A 157 -4.88 -2.73 21.17
CA GLN A 157 -5.25 -1.33 20.93
C GLN A 157 -4.34 -0.70 19.88
N THR A 158 -4.80 0.38 19.26
CA THR A 158 -4.10 1.08 18.16
C THR A 158 -2.70 1.53 18.55
N GLU A 159 -2.48 1.92 19.81
CA GLU A 159 -1.18 2.34 20.37
C GLU A 159 -0.13 1.24 20.32
N ARG A 160 -0.56 -0.02 20.26
CA ARG A 160 0.31 -1.19 20.17
C ARG A 160 0.44 -1.75 18.75
N LYS A 161 0.11 -0.98 17.74
CA LYS A 161 0.18 -1.41 16.33
C LYS A 161 1.58 -1.85 15.87
N TYR A 162 2.63 -1.36 16.51
CA TYR A 162 4.04 -1.74 16.27
C TYR A 162 4.53 -2.89 17.17
N SER A 163 3.71 -3.39 18.08
CA SER A 163 4.11 -4.46 19.01
C SER A 163 3.73 -5.81 18.41
N GLY A 164 4.66 -6.49 17.75
CA GLY A 164 4.38 -7.80 17.17
C GLY A 164 5.46 -8.27 16.20
N SER A 165 5.14 -9.34 15.48
CA SER A 165 5.99 -9.88 14.44
C SER A 165 5.16 -10.31 13.24
N TYR A 166 5.83 -10.45 12.09
CA TYR A 166 5.17 -10.95 10.87
C TYR A 166 4.80 -12.43 10.99
N GLU A 167 5.51 -13.19 11.81
CA GLU A 167 5.14 -14.57 12.15
C GLU A 167 3.83 -14.64 12.95
N GLN A 168 3.55 -13.64 13.79
CA GLN A 168 2.25 -13.54 14.48
C GLN A 168 1.10 -13.27 13.51
N ILE A 169 1.33 -12.42 12.48
CA ILE A 169 0.34 -12.21 11.41
C ILE A 169 0.06 -13.53 10.70
N ALA A 170 1.10 -14.27 10.30
CA ALA A 170 0.93 -15.59 9.68
C ALA A 170 0.16 -16.58 10.59
N LYS A 171 0.38 -16.51 11.89
CA LYS A 171 -0.39 -17.31 12.87
C LYS A 171 -1.87 -16.92 12.88
N VAL A 172 -2.19 -15.63 12.81
CA VAL A 172 -3.57 -15.13 12.70
C VAL A 172 -4.21 -15.61 11.39
N LEU A 173 -3.51 -15.48 10.26
CA LEU A 173 -4.00 -15.94 8.95
C LEU A 173 -4.31 -17.44 8.99
N ARG A 174 -3.44 -18.24 9.60
CA ARG A 174 -3.64 -19.68 9.71
C ARG A 174 -4.80 -20.07 10.62
N ALA A 175 -5.17 -19.23 11.56
CA ALA A 175 -6.28 -19.47 12.48
C ALA A 175 -7.63 -18.96 11.94
N CYS A 176 -7.63 -17.89 11.14
CA CYS A 176 -8.83 -17.15 10.82
C CYS A 176 -9.13 -17.08 9.31
N SER A 177 -8.16 -17.33 8.43
CA SER A 177 -8.40 -17.35 6.98
C SER A 177 -8.95 -18.71 6.52
N SER A 178 -9.93 -18.69 5.64
CA SER A 178 -10.43 -19.88 4.96
C SER A 178 -9.41 -20.47 3.98
N TYR A 179 -8.43 -19.66 3.55
CA TYR A 179 -7.36 -20.03 2.60
C TYR A 179 -5.98 -19.90 3.24
N ALA A 180 -5.84 -20.44 4.45
CA ALA A 180 -4.69 -20.22 5.32
C ALA A 180 -3.31 -20.43 4.68
N GLY A 181 -3.15 -21.44 3.84
CA GLY A 181 -1.88 -21.74 3.14
C GLY A 181 -1.53 -20.68 2.10
N GLU A 182 -2.49 -20.35 1.23
CA GLU A 182 -2.35 -19.35 0.19
C GLU A 182 -2.10 -17.95 0.79
N ASP A 183 -2.92 -17.57 1.77
CA ASP A 183 -2.80 -16.26 2.41
C ASP A 183 -1.49 -16.10 3.20
N THR A 184 -0.96 -17.18 3.78
CA THR A 184 0.37 -17.15 4.40
C THR A 184 1.47 -16.95 3.35
N GLU A 185 1.36 -17.56 2.16
CA GLU A 185 2.31 -17.33 1.05
C GLU A 185 2.19 -15.92 0.47
N ARG A 186 0.96 -15.39 0.34
CA ARG A 186 0.71 -13.99 -0.06
C ARG A 186 1.28 -13.01 0.96
N HIS A 187 1.12 -13.30 2.25
CA HIS A 187 1.72 -12.50 3.33
C HIS A 187 3.25 -12.48 3.26
N MET A 188 3.91 -13.65 3.04
CA MET A 188 5.36 -13.71 2.86
C MET A 188 5.82 -12.90 1.64
N ALA A 189 5.09 -12.95 0.52
CA ALA A 189 5.41 -12.17 -0.66
C ALA A 189 5.30 -10.67 -0.40
N LEU A 190 4.26 -10.24 0.29
CA LEU A 190 4.05 -8.83 0.68
C LEU A 190 5.14 -8.37 1.65
N LEU A 191 5.51 -9.19 2.63
CA LEU A 191 6.61 -8.90 3.57
C LEU A 191 7.94 -8.69 2.84
N LEU A 192 8.30 -9.59 1.91
CA LEU A 192 9.53 -9.47 1.10
C LEU A 192 9.50 -8.20 0.25
N PHE A 193 8.38 -7.90 -0.38
CA PHE A 193 8.20 -6.69 -1.16
C PHE A 193 8.38 -5.44 -0.30
N CYS A 194 7.72 -5.36 0.85
CA CYS A 194 7.85 -4.24 1.79
C CYS A 194 9.30 -4.04 2.25
N PHE A 195 10.00 -5.11 2.56
CA PHE A 195 11.42 -5.04 2.88
C PHE A 195 12.22 -4.47 1.70
N ILE A 196 12.05 -5.00 0.48
CA ILE A 196 12.83 -4.60 -0.70
C ILE A 196 12.60 -3.13 -1.04
N ILE A 197 11.37 -2.61 -0.98
CA ILE A 197 11.08 -1.20 -1.30
C ILE A 197 11.36 -0.24 -0.13
N GLY A 198 11.73 -0.75 1.05
CA GLY A 198 11.97 0.08 2.23
C GLY A 198 10.71 0.57 2.94
N ASN A 199 9.65 -0.21 2.94
CA ASN A 199 8.45 0.09 3.72
C ASN A 199 8.62 -0.33 5.18
N SER A 200 9.11 0.57 6.01
CA SER A 200 9.30 0.35 7.46
C SER A 200 8.07 0.72 8.30
N ASP A 201 6.92 1.07 7.70
CA ASP A 201 5.67 1.39 8.43
C ASP A 201 4.56 0.32 8.24
N MET A 202 4.90 -0.86 7.74
CA MET A 202 3.93 -1.93 7.51
C MET A 202 3.59 -2.68 8.81
N HIS A 203 2.82 -2.03 9.68
CA HIS A 203 2.45 -2.49 11.03
C HIS A 203 1.17 -3.36 11.03
N LEU A 204 0.74 -3.85 12.22
CA LEU A 204 -0.41 -4.76 12.38
C LEU A 204 -1.72 -4.26 11.77
N LYS A 205 -1.95 -2.95 11.70
CA LYS A 205 -3.18 -2.38 11.12
C LYS A 205 -3.17 -2.36 9.58
N ASN A 206 -2.04 -2.64 8.96
CA ASN A 206 -1.89 -2.69 7.50
C ASN A 206 -2.04 -4.11 6.95
N PHE A 207 -2.40 -5.07 7.81
CA PHE A 207 -2.79 -6.43 7.44
C PHE A 207 -4.20 -6.70 7.96
N SER A 208 -5.12 -7.02 7.07
CA SER A 208 -6.51 -7.27 7.43
C SER A 208 -7.03 -8.57 6.82
N LEU A 209 -7.99 -9.15 7.50
CA LEU A 209 -8.88 -10.14 6.90
C LEU A 209 -10.16 -9.45 6.46
N ILE A 210 -10.64 -9.79 5.29
CA ILE A 210 -11.92 -9.33 4.74
C ILE A 210 -12.83 -10.54 4.54
N ARG A 211 -14.10 -10.38 4.88
CA ARG A 211 -15.12 -11.40 4.63
C ARG A 211 -15.74 -11.16 3.26
N GLU A 212 -15.55 -12.10 2.37
CA GLU A 212 -16.11 -12.04 1.02
C GLU A 212 -17.62 -12.37 1.00
N HIS A 213 -18.27 -12.18 -0.14
CA HIS A 213 -19.71 -12.38 -0.29
C HIS A 213 -20.14 -13.84 -0.09
N ASP A 214 -19.24 -14.80 -0.34
CA ASP A 214 -19.44 -16.23 -0.05
C ASP A 214 -19.34 -16.58 1.43
N GLY A 215 -19.02 -15.59 2.27
CA GLY A 215 -18.83 -15.74 3.72
C GLY A 215 -17.43 -16.13 4.14
N GLU A 216 -16.52 -16.38 3.19
CA GLU A 216 -15.15 -16.80 3.44
C GLU A 216 -14.26 -15.63 3.86
N TRP A 217 -13.36 -15.88 4.81
CA TRP A 217 -12.38 -14.92 5.27
C TRP A 217 -11.07 -15.08 4.51
N ARG A 218 -10.54 -13.98 3.97
CA ARG A 218 -9.28 -13.94 3.23
C ARG A 218 -8.38 -12.82 3.68
N LEU A 219 -7.06 -12.96 3.49
CA LEU A 219 -6.15 -11.83 3.56
C LEU A 219 -6.58 -10.79 2.52
N SER A 220 -6.82 -9.58 2.97
CA SER A 220 -7.21 -8.47 2.09
C SER A 220 -6.13 -8.20 1.04
N ARG A 221 -6.49 -7.49 -0.01
CA ARG A 221 -5.53 -6.90 -0.94
C ARG A 221 -4.63 -5.91 -0.17
N ALA A 222 -3.38 -5.74 -0.63
CA ALA A 222 -2.43 -4.83 0.00
C ALA A 222 -2.87 -3.36 -0.13
N TYR A 223 -2.58 -2.58 0.87
CA TYR A 223 -2.84 -1.14 0.94
C TYR A 223 -1.79 -0.46 1.82
N ASP A 224 -1.68 0.87 1.73
CA ASP A 224 -0.78 1.66 2.58
C ASP A 224 0.70 1.29 2.38
N LEU A 225 1.10 1.09 1.11
CA LEU A 225 2.48 0.77 0.75
C LEU A 225 3.26 2.04 0.45
N VAL A 226 4.29 2.33 1.24
CA VAL A 226 5.12 3.53 1.10
C VAL A 226 6.60 3.16 1.22
N PRO A 227 7.50 3.64 0.37
CA PRO A 227 8.95 3.43 0.53
C PRO A 227 9.50 4.37 1.62
N VAL A 228 9.14 4.08 2.87
CA VAL A 228 9.37 4.94 4.05
C VAL A 228 10.84 5.29 4.20
N LYS A 229 11.76 4.35 4.00
CA LYS A 229 13.21 4.59 4.08
C LYS A 229 13.70 5.64 3.08
N THR A 230 13.01 5.80 1.94
CA THR A 230 13.34 6.86 0.96
C THR A 230 12.72 8.19 1.37
N VAL A 231 11.50 8.17 1.94
CA VAL A 231 10.80 9.36 2.45
C VAL A 231 11.47 9.89 3.73
N MET A 232 11.87 8.98 4.62
CA MET A 232 12.49 9.25 5.93
C MET A 232 13.82 8.49 6.05
N PRO A 233 14.92 8.96 5.45
CA PRO A 233 16.21 8.24 5.47
C PRO A 233 16.78 8.04 6.89
N ALA A 234 16.37 8.85 7.85
CA ALA A 234 16.78 8.72 9.25
C ALA A 234 16.08 7.61 10.04
N ASP A 235 15.04 6.97 9.47
CA ASP A 235 14.38 5.84 10.12
C ASP A 235 15.37 4.68 10.30
N PRO A 236 15.64 4.21 11.54
CA PRO A 236 16.61 3.16 11.77
C PRO A 236 16.11 1.76 11.42
N ASP A 237 14.77 1.57 11.31
CA ASP A 237 14.16 0.27 11.17
C ASP A 237 14.08 -0.18 9.71
N ASP A 238 14.32 -1.46 9.45
CA ASP A 238 14.09 -2.06 8.12
C ASP A 238 12.63 -2.39 7.88
N LEU A 239 11.93 -2.75 8.95
CA LEU A 239 10.51 -3.12 8.97
C LEU A 239 9.85 -2.66 10.28
N ALA A 240 8.53 -2.43 10.24
CA ALA A 240 7.72 -1.98 11.38
C ALA A 240 7.62 -3.02 12.50
N LEU A 241 7.57 -4.29 12.14
CA LEU A 241 7.44 -5.44 13.05
C LEU A 241 8.69 -6.32 12.92
N THR A 242 8.88 -7.22 13.88
CA THR A 242 10.02 -8.12 13.85
C THR A 242 9.86 -9.27 12.85
N VAL A 243 10.98 -9.69 12.28
CA VAL A 243 11.20 -10.91 11.52
C VAL A 243 12.32 -11.68 12.24
N ASN A 244 12.08 -12.92 12.65
CA ASN A 244 13.03 -13.69 13.45
C ASN A 244 13.54 -12.91 14.68
N GLY A 245 12.64 -12.18 15.34
CA GLY A 245 12.95 -11.37 16.54
C GLY A 245 13.67 -10.04 16.27
N LYS A 246 13.94 -9.65 15.01
CA LYS A 246 14.63 -8.43 14.61
C LYS A 246 13.79 -7.59 13.68
N ASN A 247 13.95 -6.28 13.71
CA ASN A 247 13.39 -5.34 12.75
C ASN A 247 14.47 -4.45 12.08
N ARG A 248 15.75 -4.71 12.36
CA ARG A 248 16.94 -4.01 11.82
C ARG A 248 18.00 -5.01 11.41
N ASN A 249 18.85 -4.61 10.45
CA ASN A 249 19.96 -5.42 9.96
C ASN A 249 19.50 -6.82 9.54
N LEU A 250 18.40 -6.86 8.81
CA LEU A 250 17.78 -8.09 8.35
C LEU A 250 18.59 -8.73 7.23
N THR A 251 18.69 -10.05 7.28
CA THR A 251 19.38 -10.88 6.29
C THR A 251 18.43 -11.86 5.63
N ALA A 252 18.79 -12.42 4.48
CA ALA A 252 18.02 -13.48 3.85
C ALA A 252 17.77 -14.69 4.78
N GLY A 253 18.71 -14.98 5.70
CA GLY A 253 18.57 -16.01 6.72
C GLY A 253 17.47 -15.74 7.73
N ASP A 254 17.22 -14.47 8.09
CA ASP A 254 16.11 -14.11 9.00
C ASP A 254 14.76 -14.39 8.35
N PHE A 255 14.60 -14.08 7.06
CA PHE A 255 13.38 -14.42 6.31
C PHE A 255 13.19 -15.93 6.13
N ALA A 256 14.26 -16.70 5.95
CA ALA A 256 14.19 -18.15 5.87
C ALA A 256 13.68 -18.75 7.18
N LYS A 257 14.19 -18.32 8.33
CA LYS A 257 13.72 -18.75 9.67
C LYS A 257 12.28 -18.32 9.95
N ALA A 258 11.92 -17.09 9.56
CA ALA A 258 10.53 -16.63 9.66
C ALA A 258 9.58 -17.50 8.81
N CYS A 259 10.00 -17.88 7.61
CA CYS A 259 9.25 -18.78 6.73
C CYS A 259 8.94 -20.12 7.42
N GLU A 260 9.93 -20.74 8.09
CA GLU A 260 9.72 -21.97 8.89
C GLU A 260 8.71 -21.76 10.01
N SER A 261 8.85 -20.65 10.75
CA SER A 261 7.89 -20.28 11.83
C SER A 261 6.48 -20.03 11.30
N MET A 262 6.34 -19.55 10.07
CA MET A 262 5.07 -19.39 9.35
C MET A 262 4.55 -20.71 8.77
N ARG A 263 5.26 -21.84 8.93
CA ARG A 263 4.95 -23.17 8.39
C ARG A 263 4.87 -23.21 6.87
N LEU A 264 5.67 -22.40 6.18
CA LEU A 264 5.91 -22.50 4.75
C LEU A 264 7.11 -23.44 4.50
N THR A 265 7.04 -24.18 3.43
CA THR A 265 8.14 -25.08 3.04
C THR A 265 9.32 -24.30 2.44
N PRO A 266 10.55 -24.84 2.49
CA PRO A 266 11.70 -24.25 1.81
C PRO A 266 11.49 -24.03 0.30
N VAL A 267 10.69 -24.88 -0.34
CA VAL A 267 10.36 -24.78 -1.78
C VAL A 267 9.45 -23.55 -2.01
N GLN A 268 8.42 -23.37 -1.19
CA GLN A 268 7.55 -22.20 -1.26
C GLN A 268 8.34 -20.91 -1.02
N PHE A 269 9.20 -20.89 -0.02
CA PHE A 269 10.06 -19.74 0.26
C PHE A 269 10.94 -19.37 -0.93
N LYS A 270 11.71 -20.34 -1.48
CA LYS A 270 12.57 -20.10 -2.64
C LYS A 270 11.78 -19.59 -3.85
N ARG A 271 10.61 -20.19 -4.11
CA ARG A 271 9.72 -19.75 -5.19
C ARG A 271 9.24 -18.31 -4.96
N THR A 272 8.80 -17.98 -3.75
CA THR A 272 8.31 -16.64 -3.40
C THR A 272 9.42 -15.60 -3.49
N VAL A 273 10.61 -15.88 -2.93
CA VAL A 273 11.78 -14.98 -3.05
C VAL A 273 12.12 -14.75 -4.51
N LYS A 274 12.28 -15.84 -5.31
CA LYS A 274 12.61 -15.71 -6.74
C LYS A 274 11.57 -14.86 -7.47
N ARG A 275 10.28 -15.12 -7.26
CA ARG A 275 9.19 -14.38 -7.90
C ARG A 275 9.25 -12.89 -7.54
N VAL A 276 9.31 -12.55 -6.25
CA VAL A 276 9.28 -11.16 -5.80
C VAL A 276 10.52 -10.40 -6.27
N THR A 277 11.72 -10.97 -6.07
CA THR A 277 12.98 -10.29 -6.46
C THR A 277 13.10 -10.12 -7.97
N THR A 278 12.70 -11.13 -8.76
CA THR A 278 12.71 -11.03 -10.23
C THR A 278 11.73 -9.97 -10.71
N ASN A 279 10.49 -9.97 -10.18
CA ASN A 279 9.48 -9.02 -10.64
C ASN A 279 9.83 -7.59 -10.25
N VAL A 280 10.34 -7.35 -9.03
CA VAL A 280 10.81 -6.01 -8.64
C VAL A 280 11.95 -5.57 -9.58
N ALA A 281 12.96 -6.41 -9.80
CA ALA A 281 14.08 -6.06 -10.69
C ALA A 281 13.63 -5.78 -12.13
N THR A 282 12.61 -6.48 -12.62
CA THR A 282 12.09 -6.34 -13.99
C THR A 282 11.27 -5.06 -14.16
N HIS A 283 10.43 -4.72 -13.17
CA HIS A 283 9.44 -3.65 -13.32
C HIS A 283 9.85 -2.31 -12.69
N LEU A 284 10.95 -2.28 -11.93
CA LEU A 284 11.35 -1.10 -11.15
C LEU A 284 11.56 0.16 -12.02
N ASP A 285 12.35 0.04 -13.09
CA ASP A 285 12.70 1.19 -13.92
C ASP A 285 11.48 1.69 -14.73
N GLU A 286 10.64 0.79 -15.28
CA GLU A 286 9.38 1.18 -15.92
C GLU A 286 8.43 1.86 -14.91
N ALA A 287 8.35 1.35 -13.68
CA ALA A 287 7.54 1.95 -12.63
C ALA A 287 8.03 3.37 -12.28
N PHE A 288 9.35 3.62 -12.24
CA PHE A 288 9.90 4.95 -12.06
C PHE A 288 9.57 5.88 -13.23
N ASP A 289 9.66 5.43 -14.46
CA ASP A 289 9.31 6.23 -15.65
C ASP A 289 7.84 6.64 -15.63
N ARG A 290 6.97 5.77 -15.16
CA ARG A 290 5.54 6.00 -15.00
C ARG A 290 5.19 6.85 -13.77
N SER A 291 6.05 6.91 -12.75
CA SER A 291 5.79 7.62 -11.51
C SER A 291 5.74 9.14 -11.67
N PHE A 292 5.24 9.81 -10.63
CA PHE A 292 5.20 11.28 -10.50
C PHE A 292 6.31 11.79 -9.56
N LEU A 293 7.28 10.94 -9.24
CA LEU A 293 8.39 11.21 -8.34
C LEU A 293 9.48 12.04 -9.02
N SER A 294 10.18 12.86 -8.25
CA SER A 294 11.37 13.57 -8.71
C SER A 294 12.54 12.62 -8.98
N ASP A 295 13.48 13.03 -9.82
CA ASP A 295 14.65 12.23 -10.13
C ASP A 295 15.53 11.96 -8.90
N GLY A 296 15.59 12.92 -7.97
CA GLY A 296 16.30 12.74 -6.71
C GLY A 296 15.66 11.65 -5.81
N PHE A 297 14.34 11.59 -5.76
CA PHE A 297 13.64 10.50 -5.06
C PHE A 297 13.88 9.15 -5.73
N LYS A 298 13.71 9.09 -7.06
CA LYS A 298 13.93 7.87 -7.86
C LYS A 298 15.32 7.29 -7.67
N SER A 299 16.35 8.15 -7.67
CA SER A 299 17.74 7.71 -7.46
C SER A 299 17.92 7.05 -6.09
N ARG A 300 17.53 7.73 -5.01
CA ARG A 300 17.66 7.18 -3.64
C ARG A 300 16.89 5.88 -3.46
N CYS A 301 15.65 5.82 -3.98
CA CYS A 301 14.82 4.63 -3.90
C CYS A 301 15.43 3.47 -4.70
N ARG A 302 15.97 3.73 -5.90
CA ARG A 302 16.63 2.74 -6.74
C ARG A 302 17.85 2.13 -6.05
N ASP A 303 18.67 2.96 -5.42
CA ASP A 303 19.88 2.50 -4.71
C ASP A 303 19.52 1.58 -3.55
N LEU A 304 18.53 1.97 -2.73
CA LEU A 304 18.03 1.15 -1.64
C LEU A 304 17.44 -0.19 -2.14
N VAL A 305 16.63 -0.16 -3.18
CA VAL A 305 16.02 -1.38 -3.74
C VAL A 305 17.09 -2.33 -4.27
N ARG A 306 18.11 -1.82 -4.98
CA ARG A 306 19.24 -2.63 -5.49
C ARG A 306 20.03 -3.27 -4.35
N GLU A 307 20.40 -2.51 -3.33
CA GLU A 307 21.06 -3.02 -2.14
C GLU A 307 20.29 -4.19 -1.51
N ARG A 308 18.96 -4.04 -1.36
CA ARG A 308 18.10 -5.06 -0.75
C ARG A 308 17.86 -6.28 -1.63
N LEU A 309 17.82 -6.11 -2.93
CA LEU A 309 17.78 -7.23 -3.88
C LEU A 309 19.05 -8.08 -3.81
N ASP A 310 20.22 -7.44 -3.62
CA ASP A 310 21.50 -8.14 -3.54
C ASP A 310 21.58 -9.08 -2.33
N LEU A 311 20.89 -8.78 -1.23
CA LEU A 311 20.80 -9.68 -0.06
C LEU A 311 20.20 -11.05 -0.40
N PHE A 312 19.37 -11.14 -1.43
CA PHE A 312 18.74 -12.39 -1.87
C PHE A 312 19.44 -13.06 -3.06
N ARG A 313 20.50 -12.45 -3.64
CA ARG A 313 21.28 -13.03 -4.74
C ARG A 313 22.28 -14.09 -4.28
N ALA A 314 22.79 -13.98 -3.05
CA ALA A 314 23.66 -15.00 -2.48
C ALA A 314 22.91 -16.33 -2.38
N PRO A 315 23.56 -17.48 -2.66
CA PRO A 315 22.88 -18.77 -2.61
C PRO A 315 22.31 -18.99 -1.20
N ILE A 316 20.99 -19.10 -1.11
CA ILE A 316 20.22 -19.41 0.11
C ILE A 316 20.62 -20.80 0.70
N LYS A 317 21.66 -21.42 0.13
CA LYS A 317 22.19 -22.75 0.51
C LYS A 317 22.60 -22.87 1.98
N GLN A 318 22.93 -21.76 2.65
CA GLN A 318 23.37 -21.80 4.05
C GLN A 318 22.26 -21.62 5.09
N ALA A 319 21.06 -21.21 4.67
CA ALA A 319 19.95 -20.93 5.61
C ALA A 319 19.14 -22.18 6.03
N PHE A 320 19.28 -23.28 5.31
CA PHE A 320 18.56 -24.55 5.56
C PHE A 320 19.49 -25.74 5.90
N MET A 321 20.75 -25.46 6.25
CA MET A 321 21.66 -26.47 6.79
C MET A 321 21.85 -26.21 8.30
N VAL A 322 20.95 -26.72 9.11
CA VAL A 322 21.19 -27.19 10.49
C VAL A 322 20.41 -28.47 10.68
#